data_e5e0384661d84a9f5d08709dab2f3e02
#
_entry.id   e5e0384661d84a9f5d08709dab2f3e02
#
_cell.length_a   1.000
_cell.length_b   1.000
_cell.length_c   1.000
_cell.angle_alpha   90.00
_cell.angle_beta   90.00
_cell.angle_gamma   90.00
#
_symmetry.space_group_name_H-M   'P 1'
#
loop_
_entity.id
_entity.type
_entity.pdbx_description
1 polymer ?
#
loop_
_entity_poly.entity_id
_entity_poly.type
_entity_poly.pdbx_seq_one_letter_code
_entity_poly.pdbx_strand_id
1 'polypeptide(L)'
;MMDLVFSDIHADLNALDLIISTASSDEFVKKYGSFSRIINLGDLLERGIYPKQVIEKLRSLEKNYPIFSVMGNHDEGFLSGKKVSASSFESMDAHNKLDSEDLSFFKQNKDGTFGSQEFIDAKNGLFCVHGGPLDPKKITPKNADGEAWLYQRNWQRLTDEGFEFFSYHGYHYKASSAFAEAARHVDNHVILCGHQHMEATLVHQEGKISEIYSKLESKKEKIAGHVLERKEIEIHPASDYLIRLGLGGPAGYYGVGSSVPHFAIIQYNPKKVILFTVNP
;
A
#
# COMPACT_ATOMS: atom_id res chain seq x y z
N MET A 1 2.16 -0.01 20.99
CA MET A 1 2.81 -0.30 19.68
C MET A 1 1.96 0.37 18.61
N MET A 2 2.60 1.03 17.64
CA MET A 2 1.94 1.67 16.50
C MET A 2 2.76 1.40 15.25
N ASP A 3 2.08 1.11 14.13
CA ASP A 3 2.72 0.98 12.83
C ASP A 3 2.45 2.22 12.00
N LEU A 4 3.44 2.64 11.21
CA LEU A 4 3.28 3.59 10.12
C LEU A 4 3.08 2.80 8.82
N VAL A 5 2.06 3.14 8.05
CA VAL A 5 1.71 2.43 6.80
C VAL A 5 1.59 3.43 5.66
N PHE A 6 2.20 3.13 4.52
CA PHE A 6 2.03 3.88 3.28
C PHE A 6 2.07 2.96 2.07
N SER A 7 1.64 3.45 0.93
CA SER A 7 1.59 2.76 -0.35
C SER A 7 1.84 3.73 -1.49
N ASP A 8 2.27 3.22 -2.64
CA ASP A 8 2.27 3.98 -3.89
C ASP A 8 3.09 5.30 -3.78
N ILE A 9 4.32 5.20 -3.28
CA ILE A 9 5.25 6.35 -3.14
C ILE A 9 5.78 6.83 -4.50
N HIS A 10 5.91 5.91 -5.46
CA HIS A 10 6.25 6.24 -6.84
C HIS A 10 7.43 7.22 -6.99
N ALA A 11 8.55 6.91 -6.35
CA ALA A 11 9.77 7.73 -6.42
C ALA A 11 9.57 9.21 -6.05
N ASP A 12 8.58 9.53 -5.20
CA ASP A 12 8.30 10.85 -4.66
C ASP A 12 8.98 11.01 -3.28
N LEU A 13 10.23 11.45 -3.29
CA LEU A 13 11.00 11.68 -2.06
C LEU A 13 10.34 12.74 -1.18
N ASN A 14 9.80 13.81 -1.76
CA ASN A 14 9.22 14.91 -0.99
C ASN A 14 8.00 14.45 -0.20
N ALA A 15 7.16 13.63 -0.83
CA ALA A 15 6.00 13.05 -0.16
C ALA A 15 6.42 12.05 0.94
N LEU A 16 7.40 11.18 0.67
CA LEU A 16 7.93 10.27 1.68
C LEU A 16 8.53 11.02 2.87
N ASP A 17 9.32 12.06 2.63
CA ASP A 17 9.90 12.90 3.69
C ASP A 17 8.81 13.61 4.49
N LEU A 18 7.78 14.12 3.83
CA LEU A 18 6.64 14.75 4.48
C LEU A 18 5.87 13.77 5.37
N ILE A 19 5.60 12.56 4.90
CA ILE A 19 4.95 11.50 5.70
C ILE A 19 5.79 11.16 6.93
N ILE A 20 7.09 10.89 6.75
CA ILE A 20 7.98 10.49 7.84
C ILE A 20 8.17 11.63 8.84
N SER A 21 8.43 12.86 8.38
CA SER A 21 8.63 14.01 9.27
C SER A 21 7.37 14.35 10.06
N THR A 22 6.21 14.27 9.42
CA THR A 22 4.91 14.48 10.10
C THR A 22 4.69 13.42 11.18
N ALA A 23 4.82 12.12 10.82
CA ALA A 23 4.60 11.02 11.76
C ALA A 23 5.64 10.94 12.89
N SER A 24 6.81 11.55 12.71
CA SER A 24 7.89 11.64 13.73
C SER A 24 7.90 12.95 14.52
N SER A 25 7.06 13.91 14.18
CA SER A 25 7.03 15.21 14.88
C SER A 25 6.56 15.07 16.34
N ASP A 26 7.08 15.94 17.22
CA ASP A 26 6.69 15.93 18.64
C ASP A 26 5.17 16.09 18.83
N GLU A 27 4.52 16.90 17.99
CA GLU A 27 3.07 17.11 18.05
C GLU A 27 2.31 15.82 17.69
N PHE A 28 2.74 15.11 16.64
CA PHE A 28 2.13 13.85 16.23
C PHE A 28 2.38 12.77 17.28
N VAL A 29 3.61 12.63 17.74
CA VAL A 29 4.02 11.64 18.76
C VAL A 29 3.27 11.85 20.06
N LYS A 30 3.11 13.10 20.51
CA LYS A 30 2.35 13.43 21.71
C LYS A 30 0.88 12.99 21.60
N LYS A 31 0.30 13.06 20.41
CA LYS A 31 -1.11 12.76 20.18
C LYS A 31 -1.40 11.29 19.90
N TYR A 32 -0.59 10.66 19.06
CA TYR A 32 -0.83 9.31 18.53
C TYR A 32 0.15 8.26 19.06
N GLY A 33 1.28 8.68 19.59
CA GLY A 33 2.41 7.82 19.97
C GLY A 33 3.45 7.72 18.87
N SER A 34 4.61 7.14 19.22
CA SER A 34 5.67 6.85 18.24
C SER A 34 5.40 5.55 17.52
N PHE A 35 5.64 5.51 16.20
CA PHE A 35 5.63 4.25 15.48
C PHE A 35 6.88 3.42 15.81
N SER A 36 6.73 2.11 15.81
CA SER A 36 7.79 1.15 16.13
C SER A 36 8.18 0.27 14.95
N ARG A 37 7.39 0.29 13.87
CA ARG A 37 7.69 -0.36 12.59
C ARG A 37 6.99 0.35 11.43
N ILE A 38 7.45 0.07 10.22
CA ILE A 38 6.91 0.62 8.97
C ILE A 38 6.40 -0.54 8.12
N ILE A 39 5.22 -0.37 7.51
CA ILE A 39 4.66 -1.26 6.51
C ILE A 39 4.52 -0.48 5.21
N ASN A 40 5.28 -0.91 4.19
CA ASN A 40 5.16 -0.41 2.83
C ASN A 40 4.35 -1.38 1.99
N LEU A 41 3.26 -0.90 1.41
CA LEU A 41 2.35 -1.71 0.61
C LEU A 41 2.70 -1.73 -0.89
N GLY A 42 3.93 -1.36 -1.26
CA GLY A 42 4.42 -1.46 -2.64
C GLY A 42 4.34 -0.17 -3.44
N ASP A 43 4.80 -0.25 -4.68
CA ASP A 43 4.95 0.84 -5.65
C ASP A 43 5.83 1.98 -5.11
N LEU A 44 7.08 1.62 -4.81
CA LEU A 44 8.13 2.58 -4.45
C LEU A 44 8.73 3.26 -5.65
N LEU A 45 8.78 2.55 -6.79
CA LEU A 45 9.43 2.97 -8.01
C LEU A 45 8.45 3.51 -9.06
N GLU A 46 9.03 4.01 -10.14
CA GLU A 46 8.38 4.60 -11.31
C GLU A 46 7.61 5.91 -11.05
N ARG A 47 7.22 6.60 -12.10
CA ARG A 47 6.47 7.85 -12.16
C ARG A 47 7.20 9.09 -11.65
N GLY A 48 7.67 9.11 -10.41
CA GLY A 48 8.47 10.19 -9.85
C GLY A 48 9.92 10.15 -10.31
N ILE A 49 10.73 11.11 -9.86
CA ILE A 49 12.09 11.34 -10.38
C ILE A 49 13.20 11.10 -9.35
N TYR A 50 12.85 10.60 -8.15
CA TYR A 50 13.82 10.39 -7.05
C TYR A 50 13.89 8.93 -6.58
N PRO A 51 14.00 7.91 -7.49
CA PRO A 51 13.97 6.50 -7.09
C PRO A 51 15.14 6.15 -6.17
N LYS A 52 16.36 6.60 -6.45
CA LYS A 52 17.54 6.32 -5.63
C LYS A 52 17.39 6.89 -4.23
N GLN A 53 16.96 8.13 -4.11
CA GLN A 53 16.82 8.82 -2.83
C GLN A 53 15.70 8.20 -1.98
N VAL A 54 14.62 7.70 -2.59
CA VAL A 54 13.57 6.95 -1.90
C VAL A 54 14.12 5.65 -1.32
N ILE A 55 14.91 4.90 -2.10
CA ILE A 55 15.59 3.68 -1.62
C ILE A 55 16.56 4.00 -0.47
N GLU A 56 17.41 5.01 -0.64
CA GLU A 56 18.37 5.45 0.39
C GLU A 56 17.66 5.89 1.69
N LYS A 57 16.55 6.60 1.55
CA LYS A 57 15.72 7.01 2.71
C LYS A 57 15.19 5.79 3.47
N LEU A 58 14.63 4.81 2.78
CA LEU A 58 14.12 3.59 3.41
C LEU A 58 15.25 2.78 4.07
N ARG A 59 16.40 2.61 3.42
CA ARG A 59 17.58 1.99 4.04
C ARG A 59 18.05 2.71 5.29
N SER A 60 17.97 4.04 5.30
CA SER A 60 18.29 4.82 6.51
C SER A 60 17.30 4.55 7.63
N LEU A 61 16.02 4.43 7.31
CA LEU A 61 14.97 4.12 8.30
C LEU A 61 15.07 2.69 8.83
N GLU A 62 15.50 1.71 8.02
CA GLU A 62 15.71 0.32 8.44
C GLU A 62 16.71 0.19 9.59
N LYS A 63 17.62 1.16 9.79
CA LYS A 63 18.56 1.17 10.93
C LYS A 63 17.86 1.36 12.27
N ASN A 64 16.68 1.96 12.29
CA ASN A 64 15.95 2.31 13.49
C ASN A 64 14.60 1.59 13.63
N TYR A 65 14.02 1.19 12.50
CA TYR A 65 12.68 0.60 12.45
C TYR A 65 12.67 -0.65 11.56
N PRO A 66 12.07 -1.76 11.99
CA PRO A 66 11.73 -2.85 11.08
C PRO A 66 10.83 -2.33 9.96
N ILE A 67 11.19 -2.59 8.71
CA ILE A 67 10.38 -2.26 7.54
C ILE A 67 9.91 -3.56 6.89
N PHE A 68 8.60 -3.69 6.74
CA PHE A 68 7.96 -4.80 6.01
C PHE A 68 7.39 -4.25 4.70
N SER A 69 7.96 -4.71 3.59
CA SER A 69 7.55 -4.27 2.25
C SER A 69 6.94 -5.42 1.47
N VAL A 70 5.84 -5.13 0.78
CA VAL A 70 5.34 -5.97 -0.29
C VAL A 70 5.68 -5.35 -1.64
N MET A 71 5.77 -6.18 -2.69
CA MET A 71 6.07 -5.71 -4.04
C MET A 71 4.85 -5.09 -4.69
N GLY A 72 5.01 -3.87 -5.20
CA GLY A 72 4.06 -3.26 -6.09
C GLY A 72 4.21 -3.76 -7.53
N ASN A 73 3.22 -3.49 -8.37
CA ASN A 73 3.26 -3.89 -9.78
C ASN A 73 4.26 -3.03 -10.59
N HIS A 74 4.45 -1.77 -10.21
CA HIS A 74 5.48 -0.91 -10.81
C HIS A 74 6.89 -1.35 -10.40
N ASP A 75 7.09 -1.72 -9.13
CA ASP A 75 8.36 -2.25 -8.65
C ASP A 75 8.75 -3.52 -9.42
N GLU A 76 7.84 -4.51 -9.48
CA GLU A 76 8.07 -5.77 -10.19
C GLU A 76 8.26 -5.54 -11.70
N GLY A 77 7.44 -4.67 -12.28
CA GLY A 77 7.54 -4.32 -13.70
C GLY A 77 8.90 -3.75 -14.05
N PHE A 78 9.37 -2.78 -13.28
CA PHE A 78 10.68 -2.16 -13.47
C PHE A 78 11.81 -3.19 -13.32
N LEU A 79 11.83 -3.95 -12.23
CA LEU A 79 12.86 -4.95 -11.91
C LEU A 79 12.91 -6.10 -12.94
N SER A 80 11.79 -6.47 -13.52
CA SER A 80 11.71 -7.51 -14.57
C SER A 80 11.79 -6.97 -15.99
N GLY A 81 12.04 -5.67 -16.18
CA GLY A 81 12.17 -5.04 -17.49
C GLY A 81 10.86 -4.93 -18.29
N LYS A 82 9.71 -5.02 -17.60
CA LYS A 82 8.39 -4.85 -18.21
C LYS A 82 7.98 -3.39 -18.18
N LYS A 83 7.43 -2.88 -19.27
CA LYS A 83 6.85 -1.54 -19.31
C LYS A 83 5.43 -1.57 -18.74
N VAL A 84 5.26 -1.10 -17.51
CA VAL A 84 3.97 -1.13 -16.82
C VAL A 84 3.33 0.24 -16.63
N SER A 85 4.06 1.34 -16.88
CA SER A 85 3.51 2.68 -16.74
C SER A 85 3.90 3.64 -17.85
N ALA A 86 3.17 4.77 -17.91
CA ALA A 86 3.50 5.93 -18.71
C ALA A 86 4.35 6.92 -17.88
N SER A 87 5.52 6.51 -17.44
CA SER A 87 6.46 7.39 -16.75
C SER A 87 7.01 8.47 -17.71
N SER A 88 7.26 9.68 -17.18
CA SER A 88 7.88 10.74 -17.96
C SER A 88 9.30 10.36 -18.39
N PHE A 89 9.85 11.09 -19.35
CA PHE A 89 11.24 10.88 -19.78
C PHE A 89 12.22 11.10 -18.62
N GLU A 90 12.01 12.12 -17.80
CA GLU A 90 12.82 12.42 -16.62
C GLU A 90 12.77 11.32 -15.58
N SER A 91 11.59 10.74 -15.36
CA SER A 91 11.43 9.57 -14.48
C SER A 91 12.19 8.37 -15.01
N MET A 92 12.05 8.04 -16.29
CA MET A 92 12.77 6.94 -16.92
C MET A 92 14.29 7.13 -16.86
N ASP A 93 14.78 8.34 -17.11
CA ASP A 93 16.21 8.67 -17.01
C ASP A 93 16.74 8.52 -15.58
N ALA A 94 15.97 8.94 -14.59
CA ALA A 94 16.32 8.77 -13.18
C ALA A 94 16.39 7.28 -12.77
N HIS A 95 15.45 6.48 -13.22
CA HIS A 95 15.40 5.03 -12.92
C HIS A 95 16.51 4.26 -13.63
N ASN A 96 16.86 4.65 -14.86
CA ASN A 96 17.97 4.03 -15.61
C ASN A 96 19.36 4.27 -14.97
N LYS A 97 19.46 5.17 -14.00
CA LYS A 97 20.69 5.45 -13.24
C LYS A 97 20.82 4.59 -11.97
N LEU A 98 19.79 3.82 -11.62
CA LEU A 98 19.87 2.90 -10.50
C LEU A 98 20.86 1.77 -10.81
N ASP A 99 21.76 1.51 -9.89
CA ASP A 99 22.75 0.44 -10.01
C ASP A 99 22.33 -0.84 -9.24
N SER A 100 23.14 -1.86 -9.29
CA SER A 100 22.86 -3.14 -8.62
C SER A 100 22.84 -3.01 -7.09
N GLU A 101 23.56 -2.05 -6.51
CA GLU A 101 23.53 -1.77 -5.09
C GLU A 101 22.19 -1.15 -4.69
N ASP A 102 21.71 -0.16 -5.45
CA ASP A 102 20.39 0.43 -5.25
C ASP A 102 19.30 -0.65 -5.32
N LEU A 103 19.31 -1.46 -6.38
CA LEU A 103 18.33 -2.50 -6.63
C LEU A 103 18.39 -3.68 -5.64
N SER A 104 19.50 -3.87 -4.93
CA SER A 104 19.61 -4.88 -3.88
C SER A 104 18.66 -4.65 -2.69
N PHE A 105 18.04 -3.48 -2.58
CA PHE A 105 16.95 -3.21 -1.66
C PHE A 105 15.76 -4.17 -1.90
N PHE A 106 15.47 -4.45 -3.16
CA PHE A 106 14.46 -5.41 -3.56
C PHE A 106 15.10 -6.80 -3.66
N LYS A 107 15.11 -7.54 -2.57
CA LYS A 107 15.77 -8.86 -2.49
C LYS A 107 15.25 -9.80 -3.58
N GLN A 108 16.16 -10.31 -4.42
CA GLN A 108 15.80 -11.31 -5.41
C GLN A 108 15.63 -12.68 -4.75
N ASN A 109 14.54 -13.36 -5.07
CA ASN A 109 14.22 -14.70 -4.62
C ASN A 109 14.93 -15.76 -5.49
N LYS A 110 14.99 -17.00 -5.00
CA LYS A 110 15.64 -18.12 -5.70
C LYS A 110 14.99 -18.46 -7.06
N ASP A 111 13.72 -18.14 -7.22
CA ASP A 111 12.95 -18.34 -8.45
C ASP A 111 13.06 -17.17 -9.46
N GLY A 112 13.87 -16.16 -9.13
CA GLY A 112 14.09 -14.98 -9.96
C GLY A 112 13.10 -13.85 -9.74
N THR A 113 12.06 -14.03 -8.94
CA THR A 113 11.14 -12.97 -8.52
C THR A 113 11.81 -12.04 -7.49
N PHE A 114 11.19 -10.90 -7.20
CA PHE A 114 11.72 -9.94 -6.24
C PHE A 114 10.78 -9.75 -5.07
N GLY A 115 11.35 -9.54 -3.88
CA GLY A 115 10.64 -9.20 -2.65
C GLY A 115 9.54 -10.19 -2.26
N SER A 116 8.53 -9.71 -1.56
CA SER A 116 7.37 -10.51 -1.15
C SER A 116 6.08 -9.95 -1.75
N GLN A 117 5.19 -10.81 -2.18
CA GLN A 117 3.86 -10.44 -2.68
C GLN A 117 2.85 -10.20 -1.54
N GLU A 118 3.19 -10.59 -0.32
CA GLU A 118 2.34 -10.45 0.86
C GLU A 118 3.18 -10.30 2.13
N PHE A 119 2.60 -9.66 3.14
CA PHE A 119 3.10 -9.67 4.50
C PHE A 119 1.95 -10.01 5.45
N ILE A 120 2.10 -11.11 6.21
CA ILE A 120 1.09 -11.60 7.14
C ILE A 120 1.62 -11.46 8.57
N ASP A 121 0.92 -10.68 9.38
CA ASP A 121 1.13 -10.59 10.83
C ASP A 121 -0.06 -11.22 11.55
N ALA A 122 -0.03 -12.55 11.67
CA ALA A 122 -1.12 -13.30 12.29
C ALA A 122 -1.38 -12.89 13.75
N LYS A 123 -0.34 -12.47 14.48
CA LYS A 123 -0.46 -12.02 15.87
C LYS A 123 -1.32 -10.77 15.99
N ASN A 124 -1.19 -9.87 15.05
CA ASN A 124 -1.90 -8.60 15.04
C ASN A 124 -3.11 -8.60 14.07
N GLY A 125 -3.41 -9.73 13.44
CA GLY A 125 -4.53 -9.85 12.52
C GLY A 125 -4.35 -8.98 11.26
N LEU A 126 -3.17 -8.95 10.64
CA LEU A 126 -2.92 -8.18 9.42
C LEU A 126 -2.61 -9.08 8.24
N PHE A 127 -3.21 -8.77 7.09
CA PHE A 127 -2.85 -9.32 5.80
C PHE A 127 -2.58 -8.18 4.81
N CYS A 128 -1.30 -7.93 4.54
CA CYS A 128 -0.85 -6.81 3.72
C CYS A 128 -0.47 -7.30 2.32
N VAL A 129 -0.99 -6.64 1.31
CA VAL A 129 -0.72 -6.89 -0.12
C VAL A 129 -0.68 -5.56 -0.85
N HIS A 130 -0.17 -5.54 -2.09
CA HIS A 130 -0.27 -4.32 -2.88
C HIS A 130 -1.66 -4.16 -3.50
N GLY A 131 -2.10 -5.10 -4.33
CA GLY A 131 -3.39 -5.03 -5.04
C GLY A 131 -4.49 -5.85 -4.38
N GLY A 132 -4.29 -7.17 -4.23
CA GLY A 132 -5.30 -8.04 -3.66
C GLY A 132 -4.76 -9.33 -3.06
N PRO A 133 -5.54 -9.97 -2.16
CA PRO A 133 -5.08 -11.11 -1.36
C PRO A 133 -5.22 -12.46 -2.05
N LEU A 134 -5.91 -12.57 -3.20
CA LEU A 134 -6.24 -13.86 -3.79
C LEU A 134 -4.98 -14.64 -4.19
N ASP A 135 -4.99 -15.95 -3.95
CA ASP A 135 -3.91 -16.84 -4.38
C ASP A 135 -3.85 -16.91 -5.93
N PRO A 136 -2.78 -16.43 -6.56
CA PRO A 136 -2.66 -16.44 -8.01
C PRO A 136 -2.80 -17.84 -8.62
N LYS A 137 -2.39 -18.88 -7.91
CA LYS A 137 -2.51 -20.28 -8.37
C LYS A 137 -3.95 -20.73 -8.57
N LYS A 138 -4.91 -20.10 -7.86
CA LYS A 138 -6.33 -20.44 -7.93
C LYS A 138 -7.08 -19.68 -9.01
N ILE A 139 -6.63 -18.47 -9.33
CA ILE A 139 -7.33 -17.57 -10.24
C ILE A 139 -6.71 -17.49 -11.64
N THR A 140 -5.44 -17.88 -11.79
CA THR A 140 -4.77 -17.87 -13.09
C THR A 140 -5.26 -19.04 -13.94
N PRO A 141 -5.84 -18.80 -15.13
CA PRO A 141 -6.20 -19.85 -16.07
C PRO A 141 -4.98 -20.65 -16.54
N LYS A 142 -5.16 -21.94 -16.82
CA LYS A 142 -4.07 -22.81 -17.32
C LYS A 142 -3.46 -22.34 -18.64
N ASN A 143 -4.22 -21.60 -19.43
CA ASN A 143 -3.83 -21.06 -20.74
C ASN A 143 -3.57 -19.54 -20.69
N ALA A 144 -3.25 -19.00 -19.52
CA ALA A 144 -2.96 -17.55 -19.39
C ALA A 144 -1.63 -17.16 -20.06
N ASP A 145 -0.74 -18.14 -20.33
CA ASP A 145 0.56 -17.97 -21.02
C ASP A 145 1.29 -16.65 -20.63
N GLY A 146 1.49 -15.74 -21.59
CA GLY A 146 2.20 -14.48 -21.36
C GLY A 146 1.48 -13.47 -20.44
N GLU A 147 0.24 -13.70 -20.01
CA GLU A 147 -0.56 -12.81 -19.16
C GLU A 147 -0.66 -13.28 -17.71
N ALA A 148 -0.08 -14.41 -17.34
CA ALA A 148 -0.14 -14.99 -15.99
C ALA A 148 0.32 -14.00 -14.89
N TRP A 149 1.23 -13.09 -15.21
CA TRP A 149 1.72 -12.06 -14.31
C TRP A 149 0.65 -11.04 -13.89
N LEU A 150 -0.40 -10.81 -14.72
CA LEU A 150 -1.52 -9.91 -14.40
C LEU A 150 -2.49 -10.49 -13.36
N TYR A 151 -2.32 -11.77 -12.98
CA TYR A 151 -3.08 -12.42 -11.89
C TYR A 151 -2.33 -12.38 -10.55
N GLN A 152 -1.07 -11.92 -10.53
CA GLN A 152 -0.30 -11.80 -9.29
C GLN A 152 -0.96 -10.82 -8.32
N ARG A 153 -0.70 -10.98 -7.01
CA ARG A 153 -1.32 -10.18 -5.95
C ARG A 153 -1.16 -8.67 -6.15
N ASN A 154 -0.03 -8.26 -6.68
CA ASN A 154 0.26 -6.84 -6.93
C ASN A 154 -0.52 -6.25 -8.13
N TRP A 155 -1.14 -7.08 -8.98
CA TRP A 155 -1.98 -6.64 -10.10
C TRP A 155 -3.48 -6.78 -9.85
N GLN A 156 -3.88 -7.42 -8.75
CA GLN A 156 -5.29 -7.60 -8.43
C GLN A 156 -5.95 -6.28 -8.03
N ARG A 157 -7.22 -6.12 -8.38
CA ARG A 157 -8.01 -4.90 -8.13
C ARG A 157 -9.33 -5.25 -7.47
N LEU A 158 -9.68 -4.48 -6.44
CA LEU A 158 -11.02 -4.55 -5.87
C LEU A 158 -12.03 -3.98 -6.88
N THR A 159 -13.12 -4.71 -7.12
CA THR A 159 -14.21 -4.26 -7.99
C THR A 159 -15.51 -4.05 -7.21
N ASP A 160 -16.30 -3.05 -7.66
CA ASP A 160 -17.66 -2.81 -7.18
C ASP A 160 -18.70 -3.56 -8.04
N GLU A 161 -18.26 -4.24 -9.11
CA GLU A 161 -19.11 -5.07 -9.94
C GLU A 161 -19.60 -6.31 -9.19
N GLY A 162 -20.75 -6.82 -9.55
CA GLY A 162 -21.32 -8.01 -8.95
C GLY A 162 -20.60 -9.32 -9.27
N PHE A 163 -19.56 -9.29 -10.13
CA PHE A 163 -18.80 -10.43 -10.62
C PHE A 163 -17.29 -10.13 -10.69
N GLU A 164 -16.49 -11.19 -10.70
CA GLU A 164 -15.04 -11.10 -10.89
C GLU A 164 -14.70 -11.26 -12.37
N PHE A 165 -13.68 -10.54 -12.83
CA PHE A 165 -13.28 -10.55 -14.22
C PHE A 165 -11.80 -10.21 -14.40
N PHE A 166 -11.26 -10.55 -15.55
CA PHE A 166 -9.92 -10.20 -15.98
C PHE A 166 -9.96 -9.05 -16.99
N SER A 167 -9.01 -8.14 -16.87
CA SER A 167 -8.74 -7.09 -17.85
C SER A 167 -7.23 -6.89 -18.01
N TYR A 168 -6.81 -6.07 -18.98
CA TYR A 168 -5.39 -5.68 -19.14
C TYR A 168 -4.84 -4.85 -17.96
N HIS A 169 -5.70 -4.48 -17.01
CA HIS A 169 -5.31 -3.82 -15.76
C HIS A 169 -5.14 -4.81 -14.60
N GLY A 170 -5.29 -6.10 -14.84
CA GLY A 170 -5.19 -7.16 -13.85
C GLY A 170 -6.50 -7.88 -13.57
N TYR A 171 -6.49 -8.75 -12.57
CA TYR A 171 -7.66 -9.50 -12.11
C TYR A 171 -8.49 -8.68 -11.14
N HIS A 172 -9.77 -8.52 -11.43
CA HIS A 172 -10.73 -7.78 -10.61
C HIS A 172 -11.49 -8.74 -9.70
N TYR A 173 -11.29 -8.59 -8.39
CA TYR A 173 -11.88 -9.46 -7.37
C TYR A 173 -12.96 -8.76 -6.55
N LYS A 174 -13.93 -9.55 -6.05
CA LYS A 174 -14.94 -9.06 -5.10
C LYS A 174 -14.41 -9.06 -3.67
N ALA A 175 -14.92 -8.14 -2.85
CA ALA A 175 -14.59 -8.08 -1.43
C ALA A 175 -14.86 -9.41 -0.70
N SER A 176 -15.94 -10.13 -1.06
CA SER A 176 -16.25 -11.43 -0.47
C SER A 176 -15.15 -12.47 -0.69
N SER A 177 -14.54 -12.48 -1.88
CA SER A 177 -13.43 -13.38 -2.19
C SER A 177 -12.16 -13.01 -1.45
N ALA A 178 -11.92 -11.70 -1.28
CA ALA A 178 -10.79 -11.21 -0.49
C ALA A 178 -10.90 -11.63 0.97
N PHE A 179 -12.05 -11.44 1.60
CA PHE A 179 -12.30 -11.88 2.98
C PHE A 179 -12.17 -13.40 3.13
N ALA A 180 -12.75 -14.17 2.19
CA ALA A 180 -12.64 -15.63 2.20
C ALA A 180 -11.20 -16.14 2.03
N GLU A 181 -10.36 -15.45 1.24
CA GLU A 181 -8.96 -15.82 1.11
C GLU A 181 -8.17 -15.45 2.36
N ALA A 182 -8.33 -14.23 2.90
CA ALA A 182 -7.62 -13.79 4.09
C ALA A 182 -7.94 -14.63 5.34
N ALA A 183 -9.19 -15.08 5.49
CA ALA A 183 -9.61 -15.95 6.57
C ALA A 183 -8.89 -17.32 6.62
N ARG A 184 -8.20 -17.71 5.55
CA ARG A 184 -7.37 -18.94 5.53
C ARG A 184 -6.01 -18.74 6.19
N HIS A 185 -5.62 -17.50 6.40
CA HIS A 185 -4.30 -17.11 6.90
C HIS A 185 -4.38 -16.45 8.28
N VAL A 186 -5.41 -15.66 8.51
CA VAL A 186 -5.55 -14.81 9.71
C VAL A 186 -7.02 -14.70 10.12
N ASP A 187 -7.29 -14.95 11.39
CA ASP A 187 -8.62 -14.72 11.99
C ASP A 187 -8.81 -13.24 12.32
N ASN A 188 -10.07 -12.75 12.26
CA ASN A 188 -10.42 -11.34 12.55
C ASN A 188 -9.47 -10.36 11.90
N HIS A 189 -9.36 -10.44 10.57
CA HIS A 189 -8.30 -9.83 9.81
C HIS A 189 -8.60 -8.41 9.34
N VAL A 190 -7.52 -7.66 9.17
CA VAL A 190 -7.50 -6.40 8.43
C VAL A 190 -6.63 -6.62 7.20
N ILE A 191 -7.25 -6.65 6.02
CA ILE A 191 -6.55 -6.62 4.74
C ILE A 191 -6.15 -5.16 4.49
N LEU A 192 -4.85 -4.92 4.26
CA LEU A 192 -4.32 -3.62 3.87
C LEU A 192 -3.81 -3.70 2.43
N CYS A 193 -4.22 -2.77 1.58
CA CYS A 193 -3.74 -2.68 0.20
C CYS A 193 -3.61 -1.24 -0.30
N GLY A 194 -3.00 -1.05 -1.48
CA GLY A 194 -2.84 0.21 -2.21
C GLY A 194 -3.32 0.08 -3.65
N HIS A 195 -2.40 0.30 -4.63
CA HIS A 195 -2.54 0.02 -6.05
C HIS A 195 -3.56 0.88 -6.81
N GLN A 196 -4.77 1.06 -6.29
CA GLN A 196 -5.83 1.80 -6.97
C GLN A 196 -5.84 3.30 -6.66
N HIS A 197 -4.91 3.78 -5.83
CA HIS A 197 -4.65 5.18 -5.47
C HIS A 197 -5.82 5.94 -4.85
N MET A 198 -6.90 5.26 -4.52
CA MET A 198 -8.09 5.82 -3.88
C MET A 198 -8.40 5.03 -2.62
N GLU A 199 -8.68 5.73 -1.55
CA GLU A 199 -9.05 5.12 -0.29
C GLU A 199 -10.41 4.42 -0.39
N ALA A 200 -10.47 3.27 0.25
CA ALA A 200 -11.71 2.53 0.45
C ALA A 200 -11.66 1.77 1.76
N THR A 201 -12.80 1.59 2.40
CA THR A 201 -12.92 0.75 3.59
C THR A 201 -14.19 -0.07 3.52
N LEU A 202 -14.00 -1.39 3.51
CA LEU A 202 -15.12 -2.33 3.59
C LEU A 202 -15.03 -3.10 4.90
N VAL A 203 -16.17 -3.37 5.48
CA VAL A 203 -16.33 -4.21 6.68
C VAL A 203 -17.19 -5.42 6.35
N HIS A 204 -16.74 -6.59 6.79
CA HIS A 204 -17.50 -7.83 6.79
C HIS A 204 -17.91 -8.15 8.23
N GLN A 205 -19.19 -8.09 8.51
CA GLN A 205 -19.76 -8.32 9.82
C GLN A 205 -21.10 -9.05 9.69
N GLU A 206 -21.30 -10.09 10.47
CA GLU A 206 -22.55 -10.89 10.49
C GLU A 206 -22.97 -11.38 9.09
N GLY A 207 -21.99 -11.79 8.27
CA GLY A 207 -22.22 -12.27 6.90
C GLY A 207 -22.55 -11.18 5.87
N LYS A 208 -22.50 -9.90 6.26
CA LYS A 208 -22.79 -8.77 5.39
C LYS A 208 -21.54 -7.93 5.14
N ILE A 209 -21.31 -7.55 3.88
CA ILE A 209 -20.23 -6.64 3.49
C ILE A 209 -20.83 -5.25 3.25
N SER A 210 -20.20 -4.23 3.82
CA SER A 210 -20.63 -2.84 3.68
C SER A 210 -19.43 -1.93 3.42
N GLU A 211 -19.58 -0.99 2.50
CA GLU A 211 -18.65 0.13 2.33
C GLU A 211 -18.92 1.14 3.44
N ILE A 212 -17.87 1.56 4.15
CA ILE A 212 -17.98 2.48 5.28
C ILE A 212 -17.12 3.74 5.14
N TYR A 213 -16.14 3.78 4.22
CA TYR A 213 -15.23 4.92 4.08
C TYR A 213 -15.95 6.25 3.83
N SER A 214 -16.99 6.22 2.99
CA SER A 214 -17.82 7.40 2.67
C SER A 214 -18.59 7.95 3.87
N LYS A 215 -18.82 7.12 4.90
CA LYS A 215 -19.56 7.44 6.12
C LYS A 215 -18.66 7.83 7.29
N LEU A 216 -17.33 7.63 7.17
CA LEU A 216 -16.40 8.01 8.21
C LEU A 216 -16.33 9.51 8.34
N GLU A 217 -16.42 9.99 9.59
CA GLU A 217 -16.23 11.40 9.87
C GLU A 217 -14.80 11.84 9.53
N SER A 218 -14.69 12.89 8.72
CA SER A 218 -13.40 13.54 8.43
C SER A 218 -13.13 14.63 9.47
N LYS A 219 -11.95 14.59 10.10
CA LYS A 219 -11.49 15.61 11.05
C LYS A 219 -10.22 16.26 10.56
N LYS A 220 -10.18 17.59 10.61
CA LYS A 220 -8.99 18.36 10.26
C LYS A 220 -8.26 18.81 11.52
N GLU A 221 -6.94 18.75 11.48
CA GLU A 221 -6.07 19.19 12.55
C GLU A 221 -4.77 19.74 12.04
N LYS A 222 -4.13 20.62 12.78
CA LYS A 222 -2.82 21.17 12.42
C LYS A 222 -1.74 20.46 13.22
N ILE A 223 -0.79 19.83 12.53
CA ILE A 223 0.36 19.12 13.11
C ILE A 223 1.60 19.44 12.28
N ALA A 224 2.70 19.77 12.92
CA ALA A 224 3.98 20.09 12.30
C ALA A 224 3.89 21.15 11.17
N GLY A 225 2.98 22.10 11.30
CA GLY A 225 2.74 23.15 10.32
C GLY A 225 1.78 22.79 9.19
N HIS A 226 1.44 21.51 9.01
CA HIS A 226 0.55 20.99 7.96
C HIS A 226 -0.87 20.78 8.46
N VAL A 227 -1.84 20.81 7.54
CA VAL A 227 -3.24 20.45 7.84
C VAL A 227 -3.43 18.97 7.53
N LEU A 228 -3.58 18.16 8.56
CA LEU A 228 -3.94 16.75 8.41
C LEU A 228 -5.46 16.61 8.38
N GLU A 229 -5.96 15.96 7.34
CA GLU A 229 -7.32 15.44 7.33
C GLU A 229 -7.25 13.95 7.70
N ARG A 230 -8.04 13.54 8.70
CA ARG A 230 -8.00 12.15 9.16
C ARG A 230 -9.38 11.52 9.23
N LYS A 231 -9.41 10.22 8.95
CA LYS A 231 -10.56 9.33 9.18
C LYS A 231 -10.13 8.17 10.07
N GLU A 232 -10.93 7.83 11.06
CA GLU A 232 -10.62 6.81 12.06
C GLU A 232 -11.54 5.61 11.89
N ILE A 233 -10.97 4.41 11.89
CA ILE A 233 -11.66 3.14 11.75
C ILE A 233 -11.38 2.32 13.01
N GLU A 234 -12.36 2.17 13.87
CA GLU A 234 -12.28 1.25 15.01
C GLU A 234 -12.41 -0.19 14.52
N ILE A 235 -11.47 -1.04 14.92
CA ILE A 235 -11.44 -2.45 14.52
C ILE A 235 -12.13 -3.31 15.59
N HIS A 236 -13.31 -3.78 15.28
CA HIS A 236 -14.09 -4.65 16.18
C HIS A 236 -13.64 -6.12 16.05
N PRO A 237 -13.47 -6.85 17.18
CA PRO A 237 -12.94 -8.21 17.15
C PRO A 237 -13.79 -9.24 16.39
N ALA A 238 -15.09 -8.95 16.19
CA ALA A 238 -16.01 -9.82 15.47
C ALA A 238 -16.24 -9.39 14.01
N SER A 239 -15.34 -8.59 13.45
CA SER A 239 -15.47 -8.07 12.09
C SER A 239 -14.14 -8.15 11.35
N ASP A 240 -14.22 -8.36 10.05
CA ASP A 240 -13.08 -8.32 9.14
C ASP A 240 -13.11 -7.02 8.34
N TYR A 241 -11.95 -6.51 8.00
CA TYR A 241 -11.83 -5.23 7.29
C TYR A 241 -10.93 -5.38 6.05
N LEU A 242 -11.32 -4.69 4.97
CA LEU A 242 -10.45 -4.40 3.84
C LEU A 242 -10.29 -2.89 3.77
N ILE A 243 -9.05 -2.42 3.95
CA ILE A 243 -8.70 -1.00 3.96
C ILE A 243 -7.68 -0.76 2.85
N ARG A 244 -8.08 0.02 1.86
CA ARG A 244 -7.21 0.46 0.77
C ARG A 244 -6.73 1.88 1.07
N LEU A 245 -5.41 2.07 1.01
CA LEU A 245 -4.79 3.37 1.19
C LEU A 245 -4.87 4.19 -0.10
N GLY A 246 -4.85 5.51 0.06
CA GLY A 246 -4.65 6.46 -1.02
C GLY A 246 -3.19 6.54 -1.46
N LEU A 247 -2.95 7.36 -2.46
CA LEU A 247 -1.64 7.60 -3.07
C LEU A 247 -0.67 8.27 -2.09
N GLY A 248 0.43 7.61 -1.77
CA GLY A 248 1.47 8.17 -0.88
C GLY A 248 2.34 9.21 -1.56
N GLY A 249 2.66 9.00 -2.84
CA GLY A 249 3.54 9.87 -3.63
C GLY A 249 2.87 10.44 -4.87
N PRO A 250 2.31 11.67 -4.80
CA PRO A 250 1.58 12.26 -5.91
C PRO A 250 2.44 12.78 -7.08
N ALA A 251 3.77 12.91 -6.95
CA ALA A 251 4.64 13.59 -7.93
C ALA A 251 4.57 12.90 -9.27
N GLY A 252 4.21 12.13 -9.82
CA GLY A 252 4.10 11.58 -11.19
C GLY A 252 2.70 11.65 -11.76
N TYR A 253 1.76 12.20 -11.01
CA TYR A 253 0.33 12.23 -11.35
C TYR A 253 -0.19 13.63 -11.65
N TYR A 254 0.60 14.44 -12.34
CA TYR A 254 0.24 15.80 -12.71
C TYR A 254 -1.07 15.85 -13.51
N GLY A 255 -2.01 16.69 -13.04
CA GLY A 255 -3.30 16.93 -13.71
C GLY A 255 -4.44 15.99 -13.28
N VAL A 256 -4.23 15.07 -12.36
CA VAL A 256 -5.26 14.22 -11.78
C VAL A 256 -5.65 14.76 -10.41
N GLY A 257 -6.37 15.89 -10.38
CA GLY A 257 -6.82 16.52 -9.14
C GLY A 257 -5.69 17.08 -8.27
N SER A 258 -6.02 17.60 -7.08
CA SER A 258 -5.02 17.96 -6.07
C SER A 258 -4.56 16.70 -5.36
N SER A 259 -3.55 16.05 -5.91
CA SER A 259 -2.97 14.87 -5.27
C SER A 259 -2.10 15.31 -4.11
N VAL A 260 -2.43 14.86 -2.92
CA VAL A 260 -1.70 15.09 -1.68
C VAL A 260 -1.29 13.76 -1.07
N PRO A 261 -0.20 13.69 -0.32
CA PRO A 261 0.26 12.44 0.27
C PRO A 261 -0.74 11.84 1.25
N HIS A 262 -0.94 10.53 1.15
CA HIS A 262 -1.74 9.72 2.04
C HIS A 262 -0.87 8.73 2.81
N PHE A 263 -1.19 8.52 4.08
CA PHE A 263 -0.61 7.47 4.90
C PHE A 263 -1.60 6.99 5.95
N ALA A 264 -1.26 5.94 6.66
CA ALA A 264 -2.05 5.46 7.78
C ALA A 264 -1.18 5.12 8.99
N ILE A 265 -1.81 5.07 10.15
CA ILE A 265 -1.23 4.43 11.33
C ILE A 265 -2.15 3.31 11.82
N ILE A 266 -1.55 2.28 12.42
CA ILE A 266 -2.28 1.23 13.10
C ILE A 266 -1.92 1.27 14.58
N GLN A 267 -2.91 1.49 15.43
CA GLN A 267 -2.78 1.36 16.87
C GLN A 267 -3.41 0.04 17.32
N TYR A 268 -2.85 -0.59 18.35
CA TYR A 268 -3.26 -1.94 18.76
C TYR A 268 -3.97 -2.00 20.11
N ASN A 269 -4.07 -0.89 20.83
CA ASN A 269 -4.71 -0.89 22.12
C ASN A 269 -5.40 0.45 22.41
N PRO A 270 -6.71 0.63 22.10
CA PRO A 270 -7.54 -0.29 21.30
C PRO A 270 -7.08 -0.38 19.85
N LYS A 271 -7.45 -1.49 19.16
CA LYS A 271 -7.06 -1.66 17.74
C LYS A 271 -7.87 -0.73 16.85
N LYS A 272 -7.16 0.12 16.10
CA LYS A 272 -7.76 1.04 15.12
C LYS A 272 -6.79 1.38 14.01
N VAL A 273 -7.33 1.74 12.87
CA VAL A 273 -6.59 2.29 11.72
C VAL A 273 -7.02 3.75 11.54
N ILE A 274 -6.05 4.64 11.39
CA ILE A 274 -6.31 6.05 11.11
C ILE A 274 -5.68 6.38 9.77
N LEU A 275 -6.51 6.79 8.82
CA LEU A 275 -6.08 7.26 7.50
C LEU A 275 -5.84 8.76 7.57
N PHE A 276 -4.75 9.22 7.00
CA PHE A 276 -4.36 10.62 6.95
C PHE A 276 -4.14 11.08 5.50
N THR A 277 -4.63 12.28 5.22
CA THR A 277 -4.28 13.07 4.05
C THR A 277 -3.50 14.29 4.54
N VAL A 278 -2.32 14.54 3.95
CA VAL A 278 -1.46 15.66 4.36
C VAL A 278 -1.63 16.81 3.38
N ASN A 279 -2.27 17.89 3.81
CA ASN A 279 -2.38 19.12 3.03
C ASN A 279 -1.24 20.05 3.44
N PRO A 280 -0.34 20.41 2.50
CA PRO A 280 0.81 21.26 2.77
C PRO A 280 0.44 22.66 3.22
#